data_95116cbee6c82ba1fca934994295f11a
#
_entry.id   95116cbee6c82ba1fca934994295f11a
#
_cell.length_a   1.000
_cell.length_b   1.000
_cell.length_c   1.000
_cell.angle_alpha   90.00
_cell.angle_beta   90.00
_cell.angle_gamma   90.00
#
_symmetry.space_group_name_H-M   'P 1'
#
loop_
_entity.id
_entity.type
_entity.pdbx_description
1 polymer ?
#
loop_
_entity_poly.entity_id
_entity_poly.type
_entity_poly.pdbx_seq_one_letter_code
_entity_poly.pdbx_strand_id
1 'polypeptide(L)'
;MKDIRPIPIESPLKGEWMVLNSPGTKVPSHGTDYLAQTYAFDLLQVDWAHKPVKFYRKSTLSYILGKVHLSDCYCYGKPIYAPISGVVVEAQDGYPERDPVQPIHDISIALKNAWFFNPEKQNVQDIAGNYIIIQGDESCTFLGHMQKGSIKVKNGDKIKSGELMGNIGHSGNSTAPHLHFQLMDGPDATTAKGLPCCFREYELYDNNRWIKVENGIPKNKDRVRF
;
A
#
# COMPACT_ATOMS: atom_id res chain seq x y z
N MET A 1 -11.67 -3.43 -24.71
CA MET A 1 -11.90 -3.27 -23.25
C MET A 1 -12.71 -1.99 -23.08
N LYS A 2 -13.83 -2.02 -22.34
CA LYS A 2 -14.54 -0.78 -22.00
C LYS A 2 -13.57 0.12 -21.24
N ASP A 3 -13.42 1.36 -21.63
CA ASP A 3 -12.68 2.37 -20.86
C ASP A 3 -13.35 2.53 -19.50
N ILE A 4 -12.87 1.82 -18.51
CA ILE A 4 -13.32 1.98 -17.13
C ILE A 4 -12.69 3.29 -16.64
N ARG A 5 -13.52 4.30 -16.41
CA ARG A 5 -13.05 5.58 -15.86
C ARG A 5 -12.50 5.35 -14.45
N PRO A 6 -11.32 5.89 -14.12
CA PRO A 6 -10.81 5.81 -12.77
C PRO A 6 -11.75 6.47 -11.76
N ILE A 7 -11.95 5.81 -10.61
CA ILE A 7 -12.81 6.31 -9.53
C ILE A 7 -12.01 7.34 -8.71
N PRO A 8 -12.49 8.60 -8.58
CA PRO A 8 -11.81 9.61 -7.78
C PRO A 8 -11.96 9.33 -6.27
N ILE A 9 -10.83 9.24 -5.56
CA ILE A 9 -10.77 8.96 -4.12
C ILE A 9 -9.91 9.99 -3.40
N GLU A 10 -10.05 10.05 -2.07
CA GLU A 10 -9.10 10.74 -1.21
C GLU A 10 -7.82 9.91 -1.03
N SER A 11 -6.70 10.55 -0.77
CA SER A 11 -5.47 9.81 -0.44
C SER A 11 -5.60 9.12 0.91
N PRO A 12 -5.18 7.83 1.03
CA PRO A 12 -5.09 7.17 2.32
C PRO A 12 -3.91 7.67 3.18
N LEU A 13 -3.10 8.59 2.68
CA LEU A 13 -1.90 9.10 3.33
C LEU A 13 -1.87 10.63 3.34
N LYS A 14 -1.09 11.22 4.24
CA LYS A 14 -0.83 12.67 4.31
C LYS A 14 0.67 12.94 4.30
N GLY A 15 1.06 14.07 3.70
CA GLY A 15 2.45 14.49 3.57
C GLY A 15 3.13 13.92 2.33
N GLU A 16 4.45 13.77 2.37
CA GLU A 16 5.27 13.50 1.20
C GLU A 16 5.62 12.01 1.08
N TRP A 17 5.45 11.45 -0.13
CA TRP A 17 5.60 10.03 -0.41
C TRP A 17 6.28 9.79 -1.75
N MET A 18 6.93 8.63 -1.87
CA MET A 18 7.38 8.07 -3.14
C MET A 18 6.39 6.98 -3.57
N VAL A 19 6.01 7.01 -4.83
CA VAL A 19 5.22 5.96 -5.47
C VAL A 19 6.17 4.84 -5.90
N LEU A 20 6.04 3.66 -5.29
CA LEU A 20 6.89 2.51 -5.61
C LEU A 20 6.31 1.73 -6.79
N ASN A 21 5.03 1.36 -6.70
CA ASN A 21 4.27 0.73 -7.76
C ASN A 21 2.98 1.51 -8.03
N SER A 22 2.59 1.61 -9.30
CA SER A 22 1.40 2.34 -9.73
C SER A 22 0.90 1.91 -11.10
N PRO A 23 -0.43 1.91 -11.30
CA PRO A 23 -1.03 1.70 -12.61
C PRO A 23 -0.74 2.85 -13.60
N GLY A 24 -0.29 4.02 -13.12
CA GLY A 24 0.17 5.12 -13.97
C GLY A 24 1.43 4.80 -14.77
N THR A 25 2.16 3.75 -14.40
CA THR A 25 3.35 3.28 -15.14
C THR A 25 3.07 2.05 -15.98
N LYS A 26 2.38 1.06 -15.41
CA LYS A 26 2.04 -0.20 -16.11
C LYS A 26 0.78 -0.82 -15.51
N VAL A 27 0.08 -1.60 -16.29
CA VAL A 27 -1.08 -2.41 -15.86
C VAL A 27 -0.87 -3.84 -16.34
N PRO A 28 -0.96 -4.86 -15.47
CA PRO A 28 -1.14 -4.80 -14.02
C PRO A 28 0.06 -4.16 -13.31
N SER A 29 -0.19 -3.32 -12.31
CA SER A 29 0.87 -2.56 -11.61
C SER A 29 1.88 -3.46 -10.90
N HIS A 30 1.42 -4.59 -10.34
CA HIS A 30 2.21 -5.60 -9.65
C HIS A 30 2.58 -6.80 -10.54
N GLY A 31 2.28 -6.72 -11.86
CA GLY A 31 2.55 -7.81 -12.83
C GLY A 31 1.57 -8.99 -12.71
N THR A 32 0.51 -8.87 -11.92
CA THR A 32 -0.50 -9.90 -11.72
C THR A 32 -1.87 -9.27 -11.45
N ASP A 33 -2.94 -10.00 -11.79
CA ASP A 33 -4.34 -9.67 -11.45
C ASP A 33 -4.82 -10.39 -10.18
N TYR A 34 -4.01 -11.29 -9.61
CA TYR A 34 -4.36 -12.00 -8.39
C TYR A 34 -4.63 -11.03 -7.25
N LEU A 35 -5.57 -11.41 -6.36
CA LEU A 35 -6.00 -10.58 -5.23
C LEU A 35 -6.43 -9.16 -5.63
N ALA A 36 -6.98 -9.01 -6.85
CA ALA A 36 -7.46 -7.75 -7.40
C ALA A 36 -6.38 -6.66 -7.55
N GLN A 37 -5.08 -7.02 -7.68
CA GLN A 37 -3.94 -6.09 -7.69
C GLN A 37 -3.68 -5.40 -9.04
N THR A 38 -4.58 -5.55 -10.02
CA THR A 38 -4.44 -4.97 -11.38
C THR A 38 -4.05 -3.49 -11.34
N TYR A 39 -4.68 -2.71 -10.45
CA TYR A 39 -4.50 -1.25 -10.33
C TYR A 39 -4.01 -0.83 -8.93
N ALA A 40 -3.29 -1.70 -8.23
CA ALA A 40 -2.80 -1.41 -6.89
C ALA A 40 -1.66 -0.38 -6.89
N PHE A 41 -1.51 0.31 -5.76
CA PHE A 41 -0.42 1.24 -5.46
C PHE A 41 0.39 0.74 -4.28
N ASP A 42 1.70 0.94 -4.33
CA ASP A 42 2.59 0.87 -3.18
C ASP A 42 3.20 2.25 -2.94
N LEU A 43 3.05 2.74 -1.71
CA LEU A 43 3.49 4.07 -1.30
C LEU A 43 4.41 3.96 -0.07
N LEU A 44 5.61 4.54 -0.15
CA LEU A 44 6.57 4.57 0.95
C LEU A 44 7.22 5.94 1.11
N GLN A 45 7.82 6.20 2.28
CA GLN A 45 8.63 7.40 2.49
C GLN A 45 10.11 7.09 2.30
N VAL A 46 10.82 8.02 1.70
CA VAL A 46 12.25 7.93 1.43
C VAL A 46 12.97 9.22 1.80
N ASP A 47 14.27 9.13 1.98
CA ASP A 47 15.15 10.30 2.05
C ASP A 47 15.52 10.73 0.65
N TRP A 48 14.99 11.87 0.23
CA TRP A 48 15.25 12.46 -1.08
C TRP A 48 16.62 13.11 -1.21
N ALA A 49 17.31 13.36 -0.10
CA ALA A 49 18.66 13.91 -0.13
C ALA A 49 19.72 12.89 -0.54
N HIS A 50 19.43 11.60 -0.41
CA HIS A 50 20.33 10.52 -0.81
C HIS A 50 20.06 10.05 -2.26
N LYS A 51 21.12 9.66 -2.95
CA LYS A 51 21.05 9.01 -4.28
C LYS A 51 21.93 7.75 -4.28
N PRO A 52 21.33 6.54 -4.47
CA PRO A 52 19.89 6.28 -4.61
C PRO A 52 19.12 6.61 -3.32
N VAL A 53 17.83 6.96 -3.45
CA VAL A 53 16.96 7.23 -2.31
C VAL A 53 16.88 6.04 -1.36
N LYS A 54 16.73 6.29 -0.06
CA LYS A 54 16.65 5.25 0.97
C LYS A 54 15.35 5.38 1.74
N PHE A 55 14.73 4.25 2.06
CA PHE A 55 13.54 4.20 2.92
C PHE A 55 13.87 4.07 4.42
N TYR A 56 15.16 4.09 4.78
CA TYR A 56 15.67 3.90 6.14
C TYR A 56 16.80 4.89 6.47
N ARG A 57 17.04 5.13 7.78
CA ARG A 57 18.01 6.13 8.30
C ARG A 57 19.44 5.60 8.43
N LYS A 58 19.64 4.28 8.42
CA LYS A 58 20.94 3.64 8.61
C LYS A 58 21.81 3.67 7.33
N SER A 59 23.04 3.18 7.46
CA SER A 59 23.92 3.00 6.30
C SER A 59 23.44 1.87 5.39
N THR A 60 23.82 1.90 4.11
CA THR A 60 23.52 0.81 3.17
C THR A 60 24.14 -0.51 3.62
N LEU A 61 25.34 -0.48 4.24
CA LEU A 61 25.96 -1.68 4.81
C LEU A 61 25.10 -2.28 5.94
N SER A 62 24.54 -1.44 6.82
CA SER A 62 23.62 -1.92 7.86
C SER A 62 22.38 -2.59 7.29
N TYR A 63 21.85 -2.07 6.17
CA TYR A 63 20.70 -2.67 5.47
C TYR A 63 21.07 -4.03 4.89
N ILE A 64 22.17 -4.15 4.15
CA ILE A 64 22.65 -5.41 3.56
C ILE A 64 22.89 -6.47 4.65
N LEU A 65 23.39 -6.06 5.81
CA LEU A 65 23.65 -6.95 6.96
C LEU A 65 22.39 -7.26 7.79
N GLY A 66 21.19 -6.83 7.37
CA GLY A 66 19.94 -7.06 8.10
C GLY A 66 19.92 -6.40 9.49
N LYS A 67 20.52 -5.22 9.65
CA LYS A 67 20.61 -4.46 10.91
C LYS A 67 19.75 -3.19 10.91
N VAL A 68 18.81 -3.07 9.98
CA VAL A 68 17.84 -1.95 9.91
C VAL A 68 16.56 -2.39 10.61
N HIS A 69 16.28 -1.81 11.76
CA HIS A 69 15.03 -2.03 12.49
C HIS A 69 13.87 -1.28 11.85
N LEU A 70 12.65 -1.72 12.09
CA LEU A 70 11.45 -1.06 11.58
C LEU A 70 11.37 0.41 12.03
N SER A 71 11.79 0.70 13.26
CA SER A 71 11.90 2.06 13.80
C SER A 71 12.90 2.97 13.05
N ASP A 72 13.83 2.39 12.29
CA ASP A 72 14.76 3.14 11.43
C ASP A 72 14.12 3.50 10.08
N CYS A 73 12.97 2.93 9.71
CA CYS A 73 12.28 3.19 8.44
C CYS A 73 11.40 4.44 8.51
N TYR A 74 11.38 5.25 7.44
CA TYR A 74 10.73 6.57 7.46
C TYR A 74 9.21 6.48 7.58
N CYS A 75 8.57 5.53 6.93
CA CYS A 75 7.11 5.40 6.92
C CYS A 75 6.54 4.40 7.94
N TYR A 76 7.37 3.60 8.61
CA TYR A 76 6.88 2.67 9.63
C TYR A 76 6.13 3.40 10.74
N GLY A 77 4.95 2.93 11.11
CA GLY A 77 4.10 3.55 12.10
C GLY A 77 3.39 4.84 11.66
N LYS A 78 3.51 5.26 10.40
CA LYS A 78 2.77 6.42 9.88
C LYS A 78 1.29 6.09 9.72
N PRO A 79 0.40 7.06 10.00
CA PRO A 79 -1.04 6.83 9.98
C PRO A 79 -1.57 6.58 8.56
N ILE A 80 -2.55 5.68 8.47
CA ILE A 80 -3.33 5.35 7.28
C ILE A 80 -4.77 5.83 7.52
N TYR A 81 -5.35 6.49 6.54
CA TYR A 81 -6.70 7.02 6.57
C TYR A 81 -7.61 6.32 5.56
N ALA A 82 -8.91 6.30 5.83
CA ALA A 82 -9.89 5.77 4.90
C ALA A 82 -9.99 6.64 3.63
N PRO A 83 -9.75 6.10 2.43
CA PRO A 83 -9.83 6.88 1.19
C PRO A 83 -11.27 7.06 0.69
N ILE A 84 -12.20 6.26 1.21
CA ILE A 84 -13.64 6.31 0.90
C ILE A 84 -14.44 6.18 2.19
N SER A 85 -15.69 6.64 2.19
CA SER A 85 -16.67 6.31 3.22
C SER A 85 -17.28 4.94 2.95
N GLY A 86 -17.69 4.22 4.00
CA GLY A 86 -18.28 2.90 3.84
C GLY A 86 -18.41 2.14 5.15
N VAL A 87 -18.46 0.82 5.05
CA VAL A 87 -18.50 -0.12 6.19
C VAL A 87 -17.27 -1.00 6.14
N VAL A 88 -16.60 -1.21 7.27
CA VAL A 88 -15.52 -2.19 7.39
C VAL A 88 -16.12 -3.59 7.28
N VAL A 89 -15.81 -4.29 6.19
CA VAL A 89 -16.27 -5.66 5.97
C VAL A 89 -15.26 -6.69 6.45
N GLU A 90 -13.99 -6.32 6.48
CA GLU A 90 -12.92 -7.14 7.02
C GLU A 90 -11.84 -6.30 7.67
N ALA A 91 -11.40 -6.70 8.87
CA ALA A 91 -10.27 -6.14 9.59
C ALA A 91 -9.49 -7.30 10.22
N GLN A 92 -8.30 -7.57 9.71
CA GLN A 92 -7.42 -8.66 10.13
C GLN A 92 -6.14 -8.08 10.74
N ASP A 93 -5.96 -8.29 12.03
CA ASP A 93 -4.80 -7.84 12.80
C ASP A 93 -4.09 -9.02 13.47
N GLY A 94 -2.92 -8.78 14.04
CA GLY A 94 -2.15 -9.78 14.80
C GLY A 94 -1.13 -10.54 13.98
N TYR A 95 -1.11 -10.42 12.64
CA TYR A 95 -0.07 -11.05 11.82
C TYR A 95 1.31 -10.49 12.18
N PRO A 96 2.33 -11.35 12.36
CA PRO A 96 3.65 -10.90 12.81
C PRO A 96 4.36 -10.02 11.78
N GLU A 97 5.18 -9.11 12.30
CA GLU A 97 6.08 -8.29 11.49
C GLU A 97 7.51 -8.84 11.60
N ARG A 98 8.32 -8.61 10.59
CA ARG A 98 9.73 -8.97 10.58
C ARG A 98 10.59 -7.77 10.98
N ASP A 99 11.24 -7.86 12.14
CA ASP A 99 12.17 -6.86 12.66
C ASP A 99 13.45 -7.56 13.15
N PRO A 100 14.63 -7.22 12.63
CA PRO A 100 14.92 -6.19 11.62
C PRO A 100 14.48 -6.57 10.20
N VAL A 101 14.44 -5.56 9.29
CA VAL A 101 14.24 -5.77 7.84
C VAL A 101 15.39 -6.64 7.31
N GLN A 102 15.05 -7.71 6.64
CA GLN A 102 16.00 -8.70 6.11
C GLN A 102 15.92 -8.77 4.58
N PRO A 103 16.67 -7.93 3.83
CA PRO A 103 16.48 -7.76 2.39
C PRO A 103 16.45 -9.06 1.59
N ILE A 104 17.41 -9.97 1.88
CA ILE A 104 17.52 -11.24 1.14
C ILE A 104 16.33 -12.16 1.46
N HIS A 105 15.96 -12.25 2.73
CA HIS A 105 14.85 -13.07 3.19
C HIS A 105 13.51 -12.50 2.68
N ASP A 106 13.29 -11.18 2.80
CA ASP A 106 12.06 -10.52 2.39
C ASP A 106 11.84 -10.64 0.87
N ILE A 107 12.91 -10.46 0.06
CA ILE A 107 12.87 -10.69 -1.39
C ILE A 107 12.60 -12.17 -1.70
N SER A 108 13.18 -13.10 -0.95
CA SER A 108 12.95 -14.53 -1.18
C SER A 108 11.49 -14.93 -0.91
N ILE A 109 10.86 -14.37 0.12
CA ILE A 109 9.43 -14.54 0.41
C ILE A 109 8.60 -13.96 -0.76
N ALA A 110 8.91 -12.74 -1.19
CA ALA A 110 8.19 -12.09 -2.28
C ALA A 110 8.25 -12.91 -3.58
N LEU A 111 9.44 -13.39 -3.94
CA LEU A 111 9.65 -14.25 -5.12
C LEU A 111 8.92 -15.59 -4.98
N LYS A 112 9.03 -16.24 -3.83
CA LYS A 112 8.31 -17.50 -3.56
C LYS A 112 6.80 -17.32 -3.75
N ASN A 113 6.23 -16.25 -3.17
CA ASN A 113 4.81 -15.99 -3.30
C ASN A 113 4.41 -15.60 -4.72
N ALA A 114 5.23 -14.82 -5.43
CA ALA A 114 4.96 -14.48 -6.83
C ALA A 114 4.89 -15.71 -7.76
N TRP A 115 5.68 -16.76 -7.48
CA TRP A 115 5.75 -17.96 -8.32
C TRP A 115 4.83 -19.10 -7.87
N PHE A 116 4.54 -19.19 -6.57
CA PHE A 116 3.87 -20.35 -5.98
C PHE A 116 2.58 -19.99 -5.22
N PHE A 117 2.11 -18.74 -5.32
CA PHE A 117 0.85 -18.34 -4.70
C PHE A 117 -0.31 -19.17 -5.29
N ASN A 118 -1.03 -19.85 -4.39
CA ASN A 118 -2.24 -20.59 -4.73
C ASN A 118 -3.37 -20.08 -3.83
N PRO A 119 -4.34 -19.33 -4.37
CA PRO A 119 -5.45 -18.76 -3.58
C PRO A 119 -6.33 -19.82 -2.90
N GLU A 120 -6.34 -21.07 -3.38
CA GLU A 120 -7.08 -22.16 -2.76
C GLU A 120 -6.39 -22.75 -1.52
N LYS A 121 -5.08 -22.51 -1.36
CA LYS A 121 -4.23 -23.10 -0.32
C LYS A 121 -3.62 -22.09 0.65
N GLN A 122 -3.62 -20.82 0.32
CA GLN A 122 -2.98 -19.76 1.12
C GLN A 122 -4.01 -18.74 1.58
N ASN A 123 -3.88 -18.30 2.83
CA ASN A 123 -4.71 -17.24 3.37
C ASN A 123 -4.28 -15.90 2.77
N VAL A 124 -5.23 -15.01 2.48
CA VAL A 124 -4.97 -13.63 2.07
C VAL A 124 -3.99 -12.94 3.03
N GLN A 125 -4.10 -13.23 4.32
CA GLN A 125 -3.24 -12.67 5.36
C GLN A 125 -1.77 -13.06 5.19
N ASP A 126 -1.43 -14.19 4.59
CA ASP A 126 -0.03 -14.56 4.31
C ASP A 126 0.64 -13.61 3.31
N ILE A 127 -0.16 -13.04 2.41
CA ILE A 127 0.28 -12.05 1.42
C ILE A 127 0.10 -10.63 1.96
N ALA A 128 -1.09 -10.28 2.39
CA ALA A 128 -1.46 -8.91 2.78
C ALA A 128 -0.96 -8.52 4.18
N GLY A 129 -0.61 -9.49 5.04
CA GLY A 129 -0.31 -9.23 6.44
C GLY A 129 -1.54 -8.78 7.22
N ASN A 130 -1.41 -7.72 8.00
CA ASN A 130 -2.53 -7.05 8.63
C ASN A 130 -3.18 -6.12 7.61
N TYR A 131 -4.52 -6.19 7.49
CA TYR A 131 -5.23 -5.44 6.46
C TYR A 131 -6.65 -5.09 6.86
N ILE A 132 -7.23 -4.13 6.12
CA ILE A 132 -8.62 -3.70 6.24
C ILE A 132 -9.25 -3.69 4.86
N ILE A 133 -10.53 -4.13 4.77
CA ILE A 133 -11.37 -3.93 3.60
C ILE A 133 -12.56 -3.06 4.00
N ILE A 134 -12.75 -1.96 3.28
CA ILE A 134 -13.88 -1.04 3.45
C ILE A 134 -14.77 -1.15 2.23
N GLN A 135 -16.04 -1.49 2.41
CA GLN A 135 -17.05 -1.49 1.35
C GLN A 135 -17.74 -0.13 1.29
N GLY A 136 -17.52 0.59 0.21
CA GLY A 136 -18.27 1.80 -0.15
C GLY A 136 -19.43 1.50 -1.09
N ASP A 137 -20.04 2.56 -1.64
CA ASP A 137 -21.21 2.44 -2.52
C ASP A 137 -20.85 1.86 -3.90
N GLU A 138 -19.71 2.21 -4.46
CA GLU A 138 -19.30 1.83 -5.83
C GLU A 138 -18.10 0.88 -5.88
N SER A 139 -17.38 0.72 -4.77
CA SER A 139 -16.14 -0.06 -4.73
C SER A 139 -15.79 -0.48 -3.31
N CYS A 140 -14.92 -1.48 -3.21
CA CYS A 140 -14.25 -1.84 -1.97
C CYS A 140 -12.80 -1.34 -1.98
N THR A 141 -12.33 -0.85 -0.85
CA THR A 141 -10.92 -0.44 -0.65
C THR A 141 -10.20 -1.51 0.15
N PHE A 142 -9.01 -1.87 -0.29
CA PHE A 142 -8.08 -2.73 0.44
C PHE A 142 -6.86 -1.93 0.89
N LEU A 143 -6.51 -2.04 2.19
CA LEU A 143 -5.35 -1.41 2.82
C LEU A 143 -4.51 -2.51 3.46
N GLY A 144 -3.33 -2.82 2.92
CA GLY A 144 -2.48 -3.94 3.34
C GLY A 144 -1.17 -3.54 4.01
N HIS A 145 -0.45 -4.55 4.51
CA HIS A 145 0.84 -4.47 5.21
C HIS A 145 0.82 -3.58 6.45
N MET A 146 -0.32 -3.50 7.13
CA MET A 146 -0.49 -2.65 8.30
C MET A 146 0.33 -3.14 9.48
N GLN A 147 0.68 -2.23 10.38
CA GLN A 147 1.41 -2.50 11.61
C GLN A 147 0.58 -3.37 12.54
N LYS A 148 1.19 -4.43 13.09
CA LYS A 148 0.56 -5.31 14.06
C LYS A 148 0.07 -4.55 15.29
N GLY A 149 -1.20 -4.76 15.67
CA GLY A 149 -1.85 -4.14 16.82
C GLY A 149 -2.23 -2.67 16.59
N SER A 150 -2.15 -2.16 15.35
CA SER A 150 -2.44 -0.75 15.06
C SER A 150 -3.83 -0.50 14.51
N ILE A 151 -4.52 -1.52 14.04
CA ILE A 151 -5.86 -1.39 13.45
C ILE A 151 -6.84 -0.82 14.49
N LYS A 152 -7.56 0.25 14.12
CA LYS A 152 -8.43 1.02 15.01
C LYS A 152 -9.91 0.70 14.85
N VAL A 153 -10.24 -0.15 13.91
CA VAL A 153 -11.62 -0.46 13.50
C VAL A 153 -11.86 -1.95 13.49
N LYS A 154 -13.11 -2.36 13.49
CA LYS A 154 -13.55 -3.76 13.44
C LYS A 154 -14.65 -3.95 12.40
N ASN A 155 -14.91 -5.19 12.05
CA ASN A 155 -15.99 -5.55 11.13
C ASN A 155 -17.32 -4.96 11.58
N GLY A 156 -18.04 -4.32 10.65
CA GLY A 156 -19.31 -3.65 10.86
C GLY A 156 -19.21 -2.17 11.23
N ASP A 157 -18.01 -1.64 11.50
CA ASP A 157 -17.85 -0.21 11.78
C ASP A 157 -18.15 0.63 10.54
N LYS A 158 -18.92 1.72 10.72
CA LYS A 158 -19.20 2.72 9.69
C LYS A 158 -18.10 3.76 9.69
N ILE A 159 -17.48 3.97 8.54
CA ILE A 159 -16.31 4.81 8.37
C ILE A 159 -16.62 5.99 7.44
N LYS A 160 -16.09 7.15 7.76
CA LYS A 160 -16.05 8.31 6.86
C LYS A 160 -14.66 8.41 6.22
N SER A 161 -14.61 8.87 4.98
CA SER A 161 -13.35 9.22 4.33
C SER A 161 -12.53 10.18 5.21
N GLY A 162 -11.23 9.93 5.33
CA GLY A 162 -10.31 10.67 6.20
C GLY A 162 -10.23 10.19 7.66
N GLU A 163 -11.02 9.19 8.08
CA GLU A 163 -10.89 8.59 9.41
C GLU A 163 -9.63 7.73 9.53
N LEU A 164 -9.03 7.70 10.72
CA LEU A 164 -7.82 6.93 11.01
C LEU A 164 -8.12 5.43 11.07
N MET A 165 -7.47 4.66 10.22
CA MET A 165 -7.64 3.20 10.13
C MET A 165 -6.60 2.42 10.95
N GLY A 166 -5.38 2.91 11.03
CA GLY A 166 -4.24 2.27 11.67
C GLY A 166 -2.94 2.86 11.17
N ASN A 167 -1.87 2.08 11.23
CA ASN A 167 -0.53 2.55 10.84
C ASN A 167 0.13 1.62 9.82
N ILE A 168 1.07 2.18 9.05
CA ILE A 168 1.92 1.43 8.12
C ILE A 168 2.84 0.49 8.88
N GLY A 169 2.90 -0.76 8.45
CA GLY A 169 3.74 -1.81 8.99
C GLY A 169 4.64 -2.49 7.97
N HIS A 170 5.05 -3.71 8.34
CA HIS A 170 5.89 -4.60 7.54
C HIS A 170 5.45 -6.06 7.71
N SER A 171 4.16 -6.29 7.62
CA SER A 171 3.55 -7.61 7.77
C SER A 171 3.29 -8.28 6.41
N GLY A 172 3.10 -9.59 6.41
CA GLY A 172 2.83 -10.38 5.19
C GLY A 172 4.00 -10.37 4.20
N ASN A 173 3.70 -10.23 2.90
CA ASN A 173 4.67 -10.28 1.79
C ASN A 173 5.35 -8.94 1.49
N SER A 174 5.53 -8.10 2.49
CA SER A 174 6.19 -6.80 2.34
C SER A 174 7.71 -6.96 2.25
N THR A 175 8.37 -6.27 1.31
CA THR A 175 9.85 -6.22 1.18
C THR A 175 10.49 -5.03 1.88
N ALA A 176 9.69 -4.04 2.24
CA ALA A 176 10.04 -2.86 3.02
C ALA A 176 8.74 -2.27 3.61
N PRO A 177 8.77 -1.57 4.75
CA PRO A 177 7.57 -0.88 5.23
C PRO A 177 7.00 0.03 4.15
N HIS A 178 5.71 -0.16 3.82
CA HIS A 178 4.97 0.62 2.83
C HIS A 178 3.47 0.41 3.01
N LEU A 179 2.64 1.28 2.44
CA LEU A 179 1.21 1.03 2.28
C LEU A 179 0.97 0.38 0.93
N HIS A 180 0.39 -0.82 0.93
CA HIS A 180 -0.28 -1.41 -0.23
C HIS A 180 -1.74 -0.98 -0.23
N PHE A 181 -2.21 -0.42 -1.35
CA PHE A 181 -3.56 0.13 -1.50
C PHE A 181 -4.14 -0.20 -2.86
N GLN A 182 -5.42 -0.61 -2.89
CA GLN A 182 -6.17 -0.85 -4.13
C GLN A 182 -7.67 -0.64 -3.98
N LEU A 183 -8.37 -0.42 -5.10
CA LEU A 183 -9.82 -0.58 -5.20
C LEU A 183 -10.19 -1.90 -5.88
N MET A 184 -11.34 -2.45 -5.47
CA MET A 184 -11.88 -3.72 -5.95
C MET A 184 -13.39 -3.59 -6.20
N ASP A 185 -13.94 -4.44 -7.07
CA ASP A 185 -15.38 -4.50 -7.37
C ASP A 185 -16.19 -5.35 -6.36
N GLY A 186 -15.53 -5.97 -5.40
CA GLY A 186 -16.15 -6.78 -4.35
C GLY A 186 -15.29 -6.86 -3.09
N PRO A 187 -15.88 -7.33 -1.97
CA PRO A 187 -15.21 -7.39 -0.68
C PRO A 187 -14.24 -8.56 -0.51
N ASP A 188 -14.34 -9.59 -1.33
CA ASP A 188 -13.46 -10.76 -1.29
C ASP A 188 -12.33 -10.60 -2.30
N ALA A 189 -11.12 -10.28 -1.83
CA ALA A 189 -9.96 -10.05 -2.67
C ALA A 189 -9.56 -11.27 -3.54
N THR A 190 -9.98 -12.49 -3.18
CA THR A 190 -9.66 -13.71 -3.94
C THR A 190 -10.49 -13.85 -5.21
N THR A 191 -11.67 -13.25 -5.23
CA THR A 191 -12.65 -13.35 -6.34
C THR A 191 -12.91 -12.01 -7.02
N ALA A 192 -12.64 -10.90 -6.34
CA ALA A 192 -12.84 -9.55 -6.85
C ALA A 192 -11.85 -9.20 -7.97
N LYS A 193 -12.21 -8.19 -8.76
CA LYS A 193 -11.36 -7.57 -9.78
C LYS A 193 -10.89 -6.20 -9.31
N GLY A 194 -9.64 -5.88 -9.61
CA GLY A 194 -9.11 -4.55 -9.38
C GLY A 194 -9.87 -3.49 -10.19
N LEU A 195 -10.17 -2.36 -9.55
CA LEU A 195 -10.76 -1.20 -10.18
C LEU A 195 -9.74 -0.06 -10.28
N PRO A 196 -9.65 0.65 -11.42
CA PRO A 196 -8.78 1.80 -11.52
C PRO A 196 -9.30 2.95 -10.65
N CYS A 197 -8.38 3.64 -9.95
CA CYS A 197 -8.70 4.86 -9.22
C CYS A 197 -7.71 5.97 -9.53
N CYS A 198 -8.11 7.20 -9.22
CA CYS A 198 -7.26 8.39 -9.27
C CYS A 198 -7.42 9.17 -7.96
N PHE A 199 -6.37 9.85 -7.54
CA PHE A 199 -6.45 10.74 -6.38
C PHE A 199 -7.10 12.05 -6.79
N ARG A 200 -8.10 12.51 -6.00
CA ARG A 200 -8.85 13.77 -6.28
C ARG A 200 -7.90 14.94 -6.40
N GLU A 201 -6.94 15.02 -5.51
CA GLU A 201 -5.95 16.07 -5.49
C GLU A 201 -4.64 15.58 -4.88
N TYR A 202 -3.52 15.95 -5.48
CA TYR A 202 -2.17 15.82 -4.91
C TYR A 202 -1.23 16.82 -5.57
N GLU A 203 -0.06 17.04 -4.96
CA GLU A 203 1.01 17.78 -5.57
C GLU A 203 2.10 16.82 -6.06
N LEU A 204 2.52 16.99 -7.30
CA LEU A 204 3.64 16.29 -7.93
C LEU A 204 4.88 17.17 -7.88
N TYR A 205 6.00 16.65 -7.37
CA TYR A 205 7.28 17.35 -7.44
C TYR A 205 7.93 17.09 -8.79
N ASP A 206 8.00 18.13 -9.61
CA ASP A 206 8.62 18.12 -10.92
C ASP A 206 9.41 19.41 -11.16
N ASN A 207 10.60 19.29 -11.77
CA ASN A 207 11.48 20.43 -12.10
C ASN A 207 11.68 21.41 -10.92
N ASN A 208 11.96 20.86 -9.72
CA ASN A 208 12.19 21.59 -8.46
C ASN A 208 11.00 22.43 -7.95
N ARG A 209 9.79 22.08 -8.34
CA ARG A 209 8.55 22.72 -7.86
C ARG A 209 7.44 21.70 -7.63
N TRP A 210 6.51 22.06 -6.77
CA TRP A 210 5.29 21.32 -6.57
C TRP A 210 4.23 21.79 -7.56
N ILE A 211 3.60 20.85 -8.25
CA ILE A 211 2.55 21.09 -9.25
C ILE A 211 1.28 20.40 -8.77
N LYS A 212 0.20 21.16 -8.61
CA LYS A 212 -1.11 20.62 -8.26
C LYS A 212 -1.63 19.76 -9.41
N VAL A 213 -2.09 18.55 -9.05
CA VAL A 213 -2.70 17.58 -9.97
C VAL A 213 -4.08 17.21 -9.42
N GLU A 214 -5.09 17.30 -10.26
CA GLU A 214 -6.47 16.91 -9.93
C GLU A 214 -6.86 15.65 -10.71
N ASN A 215 -7.53 14.70 -10.04
CA ASN A 215 -7.96 13.42 -10.59
C ASN A 215 -6.84 12.68 -11.34
N GLY A 216 -5.65 12.67 -10.76
CA GLY A 216 -4.47 12.12 -11.38
C GLY A 216 -4.07 10.74 -10.85
N ILE A 217 -3.28 10.03 -11.66
CA ILE A 217 -2.66 8.74 -11.31
C ILE A 217 -1.14 8.95 -11.36
N PRO A 218 -0.47 9.05 -10.22
CA PRO A 218 0.98 9.25 -10.20
C PRO A 218 1.70 8.00 -10.73
N LYS A 219 2.92 8.19 -11.27
CA LYS A 219 3.75 7.13 -11.84
C LYS A 219 4.75 6.60 -10.81
N ASN A 220 5.34 5.46 -11.10
CA ASN A 220 6.45 4.91 -10.31
C ASN A 220 7.59 5.93 -10.20
N LYS A 221 8.13 6.07 -9.00
CA LYS A 221 9.20 7.00 -8.61
C LYS A 221 8.76 8.47 -8.52
N ASP A 222 7.52 8.79 -8.81
CA ASP A 222 7.01 10.13 -8.55
C ASP A 222 7.14 10.47 -7.05
N ARG A 223 7.51 11.70 -6.78
CA ARG A 223 7.49 12.33 -5.46
C ARG A 223 6.20 13.12 -5.37
N VAL A 224 5.31 12.67 -4.51
CA VAL A 224 3.96 13.25 -4.35
C VAL A 224 3.74 13.75 -2.94
N ARG A 225 2.83 14.71 -2.79
CA ARG A 225 2.38 15.20 -1.48
C ARG A 225 0.86 15.27 -1.46
N PHE A 226 0.27 14.59 -0.48
CA PHE A 226 -1.15 14.57 -0.19
C PHE A 226 -1.51 15.45 0.99
#